data_245e07903aeca5ef333bfcade646471b
#
_entry.id   245e07903aeca5ef333bfcade646471b
#
_cell.length_a   1.000
_cell.length_b   1.000
_cell.length_c   1.000
_cell.angle_alpha   90.00
_cell.angle_beta   90.00
_cell.angle_gamma   90.00
#
_symmetry.space_group_name_H-M   'P 1'
#
loop_
_entity.id
_entity.type
_entity.pdbx_description
1 polymer ?
#
loop_
_entity_poly.entity_id
_entity_poly.type
_entity_poly.pdbx_seq_one_letter_code
_entity_poly.pdbx_strand_id
1 'polypeptide(L)'
;MRNLSEEIINRYLTGQCSEEELIEVNAWISESDENARQLFRMEEIYHLGKFDHYADEQRMANAEKRLYKQLSQEKKKKDKVLHMHRWMRYAAILAVALLMGGGAGYWFYNRPEHQMLVAVANEGIVKEVVLPDGTKVWLNNAAMLKYPREFSEKERNVYLDGEAYFEVTKNRHKPFTVESDAMRVRVLGTTFNFKCDKRCRIAEATLIEGEIEVKGNKDEGQIVLAPGQRAELNRNSGRLTVKQVDAKLDAV
;
A
#
# COMPACT_ATOMS: atom_id res chain seq x y z
N MET A 1 -68.15 -60.73 26.58
CA MET A 1 -67.67 -59.40 26.24
C MET A 1 -68.87 -58.50 26.12
N ARG A 2 -69.01 -57.57 27.03
CA ARG A 2 -70.06 -56.54 26.95
C ARG A 2 -69.58 -55.54 25.87
N ASN A 3 -70.37 -55.40 24.81
CA ASN A 3 -70.11 -54.30 23.87
C ASN A 3 -70.82 -53.05 24.42
N LEU A 4 -70.03 -51.99 24.64
CA LEU A 4 -70.59 -50.70 24.98
C LEU A 4 -71.39 -50.17 23.79
N SER A 5 -72.56 -49.58 23.99
CA SER A 5 -73.34 -49.07 22.88
C SER A 5 -72.66 -47.85 22.22
N GLU A 6 -72.73 -47.73 20.90
CA GLU A 6 -72.17 -46.59 20.17
C GLU A 6 -72.72 -45.23 20.66
N GLU A 7 -73.93 -45.22 21.15
CA GLU A 7 -74.61 -44.04 21.72
C GLU A 7 -73.95 -43.57 23.02
N ILE A 8 -73.54 -44.48 23.89
CA ILE A 8 -72.83 -44.15 25.15
C ILE A 8 -71.44 -43.64 24.86
N ILE A 9 -70.72 -44.24 23.88
CA ILE A 9 -69.42 -43.79 23.45
C ILE A 9 -69.50 -42.36 22.89
N ASN A 10 -70.52 -42.09 22.06
CA ASN A 10 -70.68 -40.74 21.47
C ASN A 10 -71.01 -39.68 22.52
N ARG A 11 -71.84 -40.04 23.52
CA ARG A 11 -72.10 -39.12 24.66
C ARG A 11 -70.89 -38.92 25.52
N TYR A 12 -70.08 -39.92 25.73
CA TYR A 12 -68.78 -39.77 26.41
C TYR A 12 -67.82 -38.81 25.67
N LEU A 13 -67.66 -39.01 24.37
CA LEU A 13 -66.82 -38.16 23.54
C LEU A 13 -67.32 -36.70 23.46
N THR A 14 -68.63 -36.49 23.54
CA THR A 14 -69.25 -35.16 23.53
C THR A 14 -69.30 -34.50 24.90
N GLY A 15 -68.99 -35.24 26.02
CA GLY A 15 -69.06 -34.77 27.37
C GLY A 15 -70.47 -34.68 27.90
N GLN A 16 -71.46 -35.47 27.36
CA GLN A 16 -72.85 -35.48 27.68
C GLN A 16 -73.28 -36.77 28.37
N CYS A 17 -72.36 -37.54 28.94
CA CYS A 17 -72.62 -38.74 29.70
C CYS A 17 -73.27 -38.47 31.06
N SER A 18 -74.24 -39.31 31.42
CA SER A 18 -74.73 -39.32 32.80
C SER A 18 -73.79 -40.04 33.78
N GLU A 19 -73.92 -39.86 35.07
CA GLU A 19 -73.06 -40.53 36.06
C GLU A 19 -73.15 -42.07 35.98
N GLU A 20 -74.30 -42.61 35.64
CA GLU A 20 -74.50 -44.04 35.48
C GLU A 20 -73.78 -44.57 34.25
N GLU A 21 -73.83 -43.85 33.10
CA GLU A 21 -73.13 -44.16 31.88
C GLU A 21 -71.59 -44.04 32.04
N LEU A 22 -71.11 -43.10 32.80
CA LEU A 22 -69.67 -42.96 33.12
C LEU A 22 -69.14 -44.17 33.91
N ILE A 23 -69.96 -44.73 34.81
CA ILE A 23 -69.64 -45.94 35.58
C ILE A 23 -69.56 -47.13 34.60
N GLU A 24 -70.45 -47.22 33.61
CA GLU A 24 -70.48 -48.29 32.62
C GLU A 24 -69.27 -48.18 31.68
N VAL A 25 -68.91 -47.00 31.24
CA VAL A 25 -67.66 -46.74 30.42
C VAL A 25 -66.41 -47.11 31.20
N ASN A 26 -66.31 -46.74 32.45
CA ASN A 26 -65.16 -47.07 33.30
C ASN A 26 -65.05 -48.59 33.54
N ALA A 27 -66.17 -49.24 33.79
CA ALA A 27 -66.22 -50.71 33.91
C ALA A 27 -65.73 -51.40 32.65
N TRP A 28 -66.19 -50.95 31.47
CA TRP A 28 -65.77 -51.47 30.16
C TRP A 28 -64.29 -51.24 29.87
N ILE A 29 -63.76 -50.11 30.21
CA ILE A 29 -62.29 -49.82 30.07
C ILE A 29 -61.50 -50.74 30.99
N SER A 30 -61.91 -50.99 32.17
CA SER A 30 -61.25 -51.82 33.18
C SER A 30 -61.27 -53.32 32.82
N GLU A 31 -62.16 -53.76 31.90
CA GLU A 31 -62.37 -55.15 31.55
C GLU A 31 -61.23 -55.67 30.60
N SER A 32 -60.61 -54.78 29.78
CA SER A 32 -59.52 -55.12 28.88
C SER A 32 -58.69 -53.91 28.42
N ASP A 33 -57.37 -54.08 28.34
CA ASP A 33 -56.48 -53.07 27.74
C ASP A 33 -56.84 -52.73 26.29
N GLU A 34 -57.42 -53.62 25.55
CA GLU A 34 -57.86 -53.38 24.18
C GLU A 34 -59.08 -52.43 24.12
N ASN A 35 -59.96 -52.51 25.09
CA ASN A 35 -61.11 -51.59 25.21
C ASN A 35 -60.58 -50.14 25.52
N ALA A 36 -59.61 -50.03 26.39
CA ALA A 36 -58.97 -48.74 26.71
C ALA A 36 -58.31 -48.12 25.46
N ARG A 37 -57.58 -48.94 24.68
CA ARG A 37 -56.97 -48.48 23.42
C ARG A 37 -57.99 -48.10 22.36
N GLN A 38 -59.11 -48.80 22.32
CA GLN A 38 -60.18 -48.52 21.36
C GLN A 38 -60.87 -47.19 21.69
N LEU A 39 -61.17 -46.92 22.96
CA LEU A 39 -61.74 -45.64 23.37
C LEU A 39 -60.74 -44.48 23.08
N PHE A 40 -59.49 -44.66 23.42
CA PHE A 40 -58.47 -43.65 23.16
C PHE A 40 -58.34 -43.31 21.66
N ARG A 41 -58.37 -44.32 20.79
CA ARG A 41 -58.36 -44.08 19.32
C ARG A 41 -59.62 -43.32 18.87
N MET A 42 -60.78 -43.60 19.44
CA MET A 42 -62.02 -42.90 19.11
C MET A 42 -62.00 -41.43 19.61
N GLU A 43 -61.42 -41.18 20.76
CA GLU A 43 -61.22 -39.85 21.33
C GLU A 43 -60.24 -39.01 20.49
N GLU A 44 -59.13 -39.61 20.04
CA GLU A 44 -58.15 -38.99 19.15
C GLU A 44 -58.82 -38.63 17.79
N ILE A 45 -59.56 -39.51 17.16
CA ILE A 45 -60.28 -39.23 15.93
C ILE A 45 -61.32 -38.12 16.11
N TYR A 46 -62.05 -38.13 17.21
CA TYR A 46 -63.03 -37.10 17.51
C TYR A 46 -62.40 -35.73 17.71
N HIS A 47 -61.26 -35.66 18.39
CA HIS A 47 -60.52 -34.43 18.54
C HIS A 47 -59.88 -33.94 17.22
N LEU A 48 -59.36 -34.84 16.38
CA LEU A 48 -58.84 -34.49 15.05
C LEU A 48 -59.97 -33.95 14.15
N GLY A 49 -61.17 -34.55 14.16
CA GLY A 49 -62.33 -34.05 13.40
C GLY A 49 -62.83 -32.68 13.87
N LYS A 50 -62.67 -32.34 15.14
CA LYS A 50 -62.99 -31.01 15.68
C LYS A 50 -61.98 -29.94 15.24
N PHE A 51 -60.70 -30.29 15.02
CA PHE A 51 -59.68 -29.37 14.48
C PHE A 51 -59.97 -28.93 13.06
N ASP A 52 -60.56 -29.75 12.24
CA ASP A 52 -60.82 -29.42 10.85
C ASP A 52 -61.93 -28.35 10.65
N HIS A 53 -62.79 -28.16 11.66
CA HIS A 53 -63.88 -27.16 11.62
C HIS A 53 -63.49 -25.76 12.11
N TYR A 54 -62.29 -25.58 12.67
CA TYR A 54 -61.76 -24.28 13.15
C TYR A 54 -60.58 -23.74 12.36
N ALA A 55 -60.23 -24.34 11.24
CA ALA A 55 -59.26 -23.80 10.34
C ALA A 55 -59.89 -22.67 9.50
N ASP A 56 -60.03 -21.51 10.10
CA ASP A 56 -60.38 -20.26 9.40
C ASP A 56 -59.30 -20.01 8.36
N GLU A 57 -59.58 -20.19 7.07
CA GLU A 57 -58.70 -19.96 5.94
C GLU A 57 -57.98 -18.59 6.04
N GLN A 58 -58.67 -17.58 6.60
CA GLN A 58 -58.09 -16.28 6.82
C GLN A 58 -56.99 -16.26 7.91
N ARG A 59 -57.14 -17.08 8.96
CA ARG A 59 -56.11 -17.21 10.00
C ARG A 59 -54.88 -17.93 9.52
N MET A 60 -55.03 -18.98 8.72
CA MET A 60 -53.92 -19.67 8.06
C MET A 60 -53.17 -18.76 7.10
N ALA A 61 -53.85 -18.04 6.22
CA ALA A 61 -53.28 -17.12 5.29
C ALA A 61 -52.55 -15.94 6.00
N ASN A 62 -53.08 -15.47 7.13
CA ASN A 62 -52.43 -14.44 7.94
C ASN A 62 -51.21 -14.96 8.71
N ALA A 63 -51.24 -16.20 9.19
CA ALA A 63 -50.08 -16.83 9.83
C ALA A 63 -48.95 -17.08 8.80
N GLU A 64 -49.31 -17.56 7.63
CA GLU A 64 -48.36 -17.74 6.53
C GLU A 64 -47.71 -16.41 6.10
N LYS A 65 -48.48 -15.33 5.89
CA LYS A 65 -47.94 -14.00 5.59
C LYS A 65 -47.00 -13.47 6.69
N ARG A 66 -47.31 -13.71 7.97
CA ARG A 66 -46.43 -13.32 9.08
C ARG A 66 -45.14 -14.11 9.06
N LEU A 67 -45.19 -15.40 8.82
CA LEU A 67 -44.01 -16.28 8.68
C LEU A 67 -43.10 -15.84 7.52
N TYR A 68 -43.68 -15.63 6.36
CA TYR A 68 -42.92 -15.13 5.18
C TYR A 68 -42.27 -13.77 5.44
N LYS A 69 -42.97 -12.87 6.16
CA LYS A 69 -42.43 -11.56 6.51
C LYS A 69 -41.26 -11.66 7.50
N GLN A 70 -41.34 -12.56 8.48
CA GLN A 70 -40.24 -12.81 9.42
C GLN A 70 -39.02 -13.44 8.73
N LEU A 71 -39.22 -14.46 7.92
CA LEU A 71 -38.15 -15.12 7.14
C LEU A 71 -37.46 -14.15 6.15
N SER A 72 -38.24 -13.28 5.52
CA SER A 72 -37.68 -12.28 4.60
C SER A 72 -36.88 -11.17 5.32
N GLN A 73 -37.28 -10.84 6.55
CA GLN A 73 -36.52 -9.85 7.36
C GLN A 73 -35.22 -10.45 7.91
N GLU A 74 -35.20 -11.72 8.28
CA GLU A 74 -33.97 -12.39 8.72
C GLU A 74 -32.96 -12.56 7.57
N LYS A 75 -33.42 -12.92 6.36
CA LYS A 75 -32.56 -12.95 5.18
C LYS A 75 -31.92 -11.58 4.87
N LYS A 76 -32.73 -10.49 4.87
CA LYS A 76 -32.22 -9.14 4.62
C LYS A 76 -31.23 -8.64 5.69
N LYS A 77 -31.37 -9.08 6.95
CA LYS A 77 -30.38 -8.75 8.01
C LYS A 77 -29.07 -9.51 7.80
N LYS A 78 -29.11 -10.81 7.47
CA LYS A 78 -27.91 -11.62 7.22
C LYS A 78 -27.11 -11.11 6.01
N ASP A 79 -27.79 -10.75 4.92
CA ASP A 79 -27.11 -10.26 3.71
C ASP A 79 -26.42 -8.89 3.93
N LYS A 80 -27.01 -7.98 4.70
CA LYS A 80 -26.39 -6.70 5.04
C LYS A 80 -25.13 -6.86 5.90
N VAL A 81 -25.13 -7.76 6.87
CA VAL A 81 -23.99 -8.03 7.75
C VAL A 81 -22.86 -8.69 6.97
N LEU A 82 -23.15 -9.62 6.06
CA LEU A 82 -22.15 -10.28 5.22
C LEU A 82 -21.47 -9.28 4.24
N HIS A 83 -22.22 -8.36 3.65
CA HIS A 83 -21.67 -7.33 2.76
C HIS A 83 -20.77 -6.35 3.53
N MET A 84 -21.20 -5.90 4.71
CA MET A 84 -20.41 -5.00 5.56
C MET A 84 -19.08 -5.62 5.98
N HIS A 85 -19.05 -6.91 6.33
CA HIS A 85 -17.80 -7.64 6.65
C HIS A 85 -16.85 -7.75 5.44
N ARG A 86 -17.37 -7.94 4.25
CA ARG A 86 -16.55 -7.99 3.02
C ARG A 86 -15.92 -6.63 2.73
N TRP A 87 -16.68 -5.54 2.82
CA TRP A 87 -16.17 -4.18 2.64
C TRP A 87 -15.12 -3.79 3.68
N MET A 88 -15.32 -4.17 4.95
CA MET A 88 -14.33 -3.94 5.99
C MET A 88 -13.01 -4.69 5.75
N ARG A 89 -13.06 -5.90 5.19
CA ARG A 89 -11.84 -6.65 4.79
C ARG A 89 -11.07 -5.93 3.70
N TYR A 90 -11.73 -5.42 2.68
CA TYR A 90 -11.07 -4.64 1.61
C TYR A 90 -10.55 -3.30 2.12
N ALA A 91 -11.29 -2.62 2.99
CA ALA A 91 -10.82 -1.39 3.62
C ALA A 91 -9.58 -1.62 4.49
N ALA A 92 -9.52 -2.73 5.24
CA ALA A 92 -8.34 -3.09 6.03
C ALA A 92 -7.13 -3.40 5.14
N ILE A 93 -7.30 -4.14 4.04
CA ILE A 93 -6.22 -4.41 3.07
C ILE A 93 -5.70 -3.11 2.45
N LEU A 94 -6.61 -2.20 2.05
CA LEU A 94 -6.25 -0.90 1.50
C LEU A 94 -5.50 -0.04 2.52
N ALA A 95 -5.94 -0.02 3.78
CA ALA A 95 -5.27 0.70 4.86
C ALA A 95 -3.86 0.15 5.12
N VAL A 96 -3.69 -1.17 5.15
CA VAL A 96 -2.36 -1.80 5.29
C VAL A 96 -1.47 -1.48 4.09
N ALA A 97 -2.00 -1.55 2.86
CA ALA A 97 -1.25 -1.19 1.66
C ALA A 97 -0.81 0.28 1.65
N LEU A 98 -1.67 1.21 2.08
CA LEU A 98 -1.35 2.63 2.23
C LEU A 98 -0.31 2.88 3.33
N LEU A 99 -0.40 2.19 4.47
CA LEU A 99 0.58 2.30 5.55
C LEU A 99 1.95 1.74 5.12
N MET A 100 1.96 0.59 4.47
CA MET A 100 3.21 -0.01 3.96
C MET A 100 3.81 0.84 2.83
N GLY A 101 3.01 1.27 1.87
CA GLY A 101 3.46 2.13 0.76
C GLY A 101 3.89 3.51 1.23
N GLY A 102 3.13 4.14 2.12
CA GLY A 102 3.47 5.42 2.73
C GLY A 102 4.70 5.35 3.63
N GLY A 103 4.79 4.30 4.45
CA GLY A 103 5.96 4.06 5.31
C GLY A 103 7.23 3.79 4.51
N ALA A 104 7.15 2.95 3.48
CA ALA A 104 8.27 2.68 2.57
C ALA A 104 8.67 3.94 1.78
N GLY A 105 7.71 4.71 1.28
CA GLY A 105 7.94 5.97 0.59
C GLY A 105 8.60 7.02 1.49
N TYR A 106 8.11 7.16 2.73
CA TYR A 106 8.70 8.05 3.73
C TYR A 106 10.12 7.64 4.08
N TRP A 107 10.38 6.35 4.31
CA TRP A 107 11.70 5.83 4.60
C TRP A 107 12.67 6.03 3.41
N PHE A 108 12.21 5.80 2.17
CA PHE A 108 13.01 6.03 0.95
C PHE A 108 13.33 7.52 0.77
N TYR A 109 12.35 8.40 0.96
CA TYR A 109 12.51 9.86 0.84
C TYR A 109 13.47 10.43 1.87
N ASN A 110 13.44 9.91 3.12
CA ASN A 110 14.29 10.39 4.23
C ASN A 110 15.67 9.71 4.30
N ARG A 111 16.07 8.92 3.29
CA ARG A 111 17.44 8.41 3.27
C ARG A 111 18.45 9.57 3.23
N PRO A 112 19.56 9.49 4.00
CA PRO A 112 20.57 10.57 4.03
C PRO A 112 21.16 10.91 2.66
N GLU A 113 21.20 9.92 1.73
CA GLU A 113 21.64 10.15 0.34
C GLU A 113 20.73 11.09 -0.46
N HIS A 114 19.48 11.31 -0.02
CA HIS A 114 18.54 12.25 -0.65
C HIS A 114 18.56 13.64 0.02
N GLN A 115 19.22 13.77 1.16
CA GLN A 115 19.36 15.06 1.84
C GLN A 115 20.52 15.84 1.22
N MET A 116 20.22 16.79 0.33
CA MET A 116 21.21 17.64 -0.33
C MET A 116 21.61 18.81 0.56
N LEU A 117 22.91 18.98 0.74
CA LEU A 117 23.54 20.15 1.36
C LEU A 117 23.96 21.13 0.25
N VAL A 118 23.96 22.42 0.58
CA VAL A 118 24.39 23.47 -0.35
C VAL A 118 25.48 24.28 0.31
N ALA A 119 26.68 24.32 -0.31
CA ALA A 119 27.75 25.21 0.02
C ALA A 119 27.83 26.32 -1.02
N VAL A 120 27.92 27.58 -0.54
CA VAL A 120 28.09 28.74 -1.41
C VAL A 120 29.34 29.51 -0.94
N ALA A 121 30.19 29.89 -1.87
CA ALA A 121 31.30 30.82 -1.61
C ALA A 121 30.79 32.25 -1.74
N ASN A 122 31.19 33.11 -0.79
CA ASN A 122 30.88 34.52 -0.88
C ASN A 122 31.75 35.21 -1.96
N GLU A 123 31.30 36.36 -2.44
CA GLU A 123 32.06 37.14 -3.41
C GLU A 123 33.47 37.50 -2.87
N GLY A 124 34.49 37.23 -3.68
CA GLY A 124 35.89 37.52 -3.36
C GLY A 124 36.56 36.56 -2.37
N ILE A 125 35.89 35.47 -1.95
CA ILE A 125 36.43 34.53 -0.97
C ILE A 125 36.38 33.09 -1.55
N VAL A 126 37.52 32.40 -1.49
CA VAL A 126 37.60 30.97 -1.76
C VAL A 126 37.14 30.21 -0.52
N LYS A 127 36.19 29.30 -0.67
CA LYS A 127 35.63 28.50 0.43
C LYS A 127 36.04 27.04 0.30
N GLU A 128 36.75 26.52 1.28
CA GLU A 128 37.04 25.10 1.40
C GLU A 128 35.82 24.35 1.95
N VAL A 129 35.52 23.21 1.30
CA VAL A 129 34.45 22.26 1.68
C VAL A 129 35.02 20.85 1.67
N VAL A 130 34.91 20.14 2.78
CA VAL A 130 35.27 18.72 2.87
C VAL A 130 33.99 17.90 2.72
N LEU A 131 33.95 17.03 1.71
CA LEU A 131 32.80 16.16 1.41
C LEU A 131 32.81 14.90 2.31
N PRO A 132 31.69 14.16 2.38
CA PRO A 132 31.56 12.97 3.24
C PRO A 132 32.56 11.83 2.94
N ASP A 133 33.12 11.79 1.73
CA ASP A 133 34.13 10.81 1.31
C ASP A 133 35.59 11.28 1.55
N GLY A 134 35.77 12.45 2.17
CA GLY A 134 37.07 13.09 2.39
C GLY A 134 37.61 13.88 1.18
N THR A 135 36.86 13.98 0.09
CA THR A 135 37.19 14.85 -1.06
C THR A 135 37.20 16.30 -0.61
N LYS A 136 38.24 17.02 -0.99
CA LYS A 136 38.36 18.47 -0.72
C LYS A 136 37.97 19.26 -1.96
N VAL A 137 37.19 20.31 -1.75
CA VAL A 137 36.69 21.19 -2.80
C VAL A 137 36.96 22.67 -2.38
N TRP A 138 37.63 23.42 -3.22
CA TRP A 138 37.78 24.86 -3.05
C TRP A 138 36.86 25.57 -4.03
N LEU A 139 35.78 26.12 -3.53
CA LEU A 139 34.80 26.89 -4.30
C LEU A 139 35.37 28.31 -4.53
N ASN A 140 35.48 28.70 -5.81
CA ASN A 140 35.88 30.04 -6.20
C ASN A 140 34.68 31.01 -6.09
N ASN A 141 34.97 32.28 -6.25
CA ASN A 141 34.04 33.41 -6.16
C ASN A 141 32.61 33.11 -6.61
N ALA A 142 31.64 33.28 -5.70
CA ALA A 142 30.20 33.05 -5.93
C ALA A 142 29.78 31.65 -6.44
N ALA A 143 30.68 30.65 -6.38
CA ALA A 143 30.37 29.31 -6.77
C ALA A 143 29.44 28.63 -5.76
N MET A 144 28.56 27.75 -6.27
CA MET A 144 27.61 26.95 -5.50
C MET A 144 27.83 25.47 -5.76
N LEU A 145 28.05 24.71 -4.69
CA LEU A 145 28.15 23.25 -4.69
C LEU A 145 26.97 22.64 -3.97
N LYS A 146 26.26 21.72 -4.64
CA LYS A 146 25.23 20.87 -4.01
C LYS A 146 25.76 19.45 -3.92
N TYR A 147 25.70 18.86 -2.74
CA TYR A 147 26.18 17.50 -2.49
C TYR A 147 25.29 16.81 -1.45
N PRO A 148 25.18 15.48 -1.49
CA PRO A 148 24.39 14.75 -0.50
C PRO A 148 25.09 14.70 0.86
N ARG A 149 24.31 14.57 1.93
CA ARG A 149 24.86 14.38 3.28
C ARG A 149 25.68 13.10 3.40
N GLU A 150 25.29 12.07 2.64
CA GLU A 150 26.00 10.81 2.48
C GLU A 150 25.91 10.37 1.01
N PHE A 151 27.03 9.91 0.46
CA PHE A 151 27.02 9.39 -0.91
C PHE A 151 26.38 8.01 -0.97
N SER A 152 25.67 7.69 -2.09
CA SER A 152 25.12 6.37 -2.34
C SER A 152 26.20 5.30 -2.35
N GLU A 153 25.84 4.02 -2.27
CA GLU A 153 26.83 2.93 -2.32
C GLU A 153 27.54 2.80 -3.66
N LYS A 154 26.91 3.24 -4.76
CA LYS A 154 27.38 3.01 -6.13
C LYS A 154 28.18 4.18 -6.70
N GLU A 155 27.89 5.40 -6.32
CA GLU A 155 28.43 6.61 -6.93
C GLU A 155 28.47 7.80 -5.98
N ARG A 156 29.30 8.78 -6.31
CA ARG A 156 29.50 10.03 -5.56
C ARG A 156 29.16 11.21 -6.47
N ASN A 157 27.91 11.65 -6.46
CA ASN A 157 27.43 12.71 -7.35
C ASN A 157 27.31 14.04 -6.61
N VAL A 158 27.84 15.09 -7.23
CA VAL A 158 27.72 16.49 -6.78
C VAL A 158 27.31 17.37 -7.96
N TYR A 159 26.72 18.53 -7.67
CA TYR A 159 26.35 19.51 -8.69
C TYR A 159 27.08 20.83 -8.43
N LEU A 160 27.75 21.38 -9.45
CA LEU A 160 28.46 22.64 -9.41
C LEU A 160 27.82 23.70 -10.33
N ASP A 161 27.68 24.92 -9.81
CA ASP A 161 27.42 26.14 -10.58
C ASP A 161 28.50 27.16 -10.20
N GLY A 162 29.33 27.55 -11.12
CA GLY A 162 30.51 28.40 -10.89
C GLY A 162 31.82 27.68 -11.17
N GLU A 163 32.85 27.98 -10.40
CA GLU A 163 34.18 27.41 -10.54
C GLU A 163 34.66 26.80 -9.22
N ALA A 164 35.27 25.59 -9.32
CA ALA A 164 35.82 24.91 -8.17
C ALA A 164 37.03 24.05 -8.53
N TYR A 165 37.96 23.98 -7.60
CA TYR A 165 39.07 23.06 -7.62
C TYR A 165 38.78 21.86 -6.75
N PHE A 166 39.06 20.66 -7.25
CA PHE A 166 38.74 19.38 -6.63
C PHE A 166 39.99 18.54 -6.40
N GLU A 167 40.19 18.07 -5.17
CA GLU A 167 41.07 16.95 -4.83
C GLU A 167 40.23 15.75 -4.41
N VAL A 168 39.94 14.86 -5.39
CA VAL A 168 39.01 13.77 -5.18
C VAL A 168 39.73 12.57 -4.55
N THR A 169 39.18 12.06 -3.45
CA THR A 169 39.64 10.84 -2.80
C THR A 169 39.57 9.63 -3.73
N LYS A 170 40.70 8.89 -3.85
CA LYS A 170 40.79 7.71 -4.73
C LYS A 170 39.83 6.59 -4.32
N ASN A 171 38.93 6.22 -5.23
CA ASN A 171 38.06 5.05 -5.08
C ASN A 171 37.66 4.50 -6.47
N ARG A 172 38.30 3.42 -6.90
CA ARG A 172 38.07 2.81 -8.21
C ARG A 172 36.70 2.12 -8.34
N HIS A 173 36.08 1.74 -7.23
CA HIS A 173 34.79 1.05 -7.23
C HIS A 173 33.60 1.99 -7.16
N LYS A 174 33.84 3.26 -6.79
CA LYS A 174 32.77 4.23 -6.57
C LYS A 174 33.16 5.57 -7.25
N PRO A 175 32.78 5.73 -8.52
CA PRO A 175 33.14 6.94 -9.28
C PRO A 175 32.61 8.21 -8.62
N PHE A 176 33.34 9.30 -8.79
CA PHE A 176 32.94 10.65 -8.39
C PHE A 176 32.54 11.42 -9.65
N THR A 177 31.35 12.02 -9.62
CA THR A 177 30.79 12.74 -10.75
C THR A 177 30.41 14.16 -10.35
N VAL A 178 30.97 15.14 -11.07
CA VAL A 178 30.52 16.53 -10.97
C VAL A 178 29.61 16.83 -12.14
N GLU A 179 28.37 17.13 -11.83
CA GLU A 179 27.38 17.56 -12.82
C GLU A 179 27.26 19.07 -12.83
N SER A 180 27.02 19.63 -14.00
CA SER A 180 26.66 21.03 -14.20
C SER A 180 25.53 21.13 -15.23
N ASP A 181 25.12 22.34 -15.53
CA ASP A 181 24.11 22.57 -16.58
C ASP A 181 24.64 22.33 -18.00
N ALA A 182 25.95 22.36 -18.21
CA ALA A 182 26.56 22.21 -19.55
C ALA A 182 27.22 20.85 -19.77
N MET A 183 27.96 20.34 -18.82
CA MET A 183 28.70 19.10 -18.93
C MET A 183 28.85 18.34 -17.63
N ARG A 184 29.21 17.09 -17.73
CA ARG A 184 29.49 16.15 -16.65
C ARG A 184 30.94 15.72 -16.70
N VAL A 185 31.57 15.70 -15.52
CA VAL A 185 32.95 15.27 -15.30
C VAL A 185 32.92 14.05 -14.38
N ARG A 186 33.51 12.94 -14.80
CA ARG A 186 33.59 11.69 -14.04
C ARG A 186 35.04 11.29 -13.80
N VAL A 187 35.33 10.94 -12.51
CA VAL A 187 36.69 10.62 -12.05
C VAL A 187 36.70 9.48 -11.05
N LEU A 188 37.87 8.86 -10.81
CA LEU A 188 38.06 7.80 -9.82
C LEU A 188 38.95 8.20 -8.65
N GLY A 189 39.57 9.38 -8.71
CA GLY A 189 40.51 9.91 -7.74
C GLY A 189 41.54 10.78 -8.43
N THR A 190 41.22 12.06 -8.61
CA THR A 190 41.79 12.96 -9.58
C THR A 190 41.82 14.37 -9.00
N THR A 191 42.85 15.13 -9.36
CA THR A 191 42.96 16.57 -9.05
C THR A 191 42.66 17.36 -10.32
N PHE A 192 41.67 18.25 -10.27
CA PHE A 192 41.23 19.02 -11.41
C PHE A 192 40.54 20.33 -11.05
N ASN A 193 40.53 21.29 -11.97
CA ASN A 193 39.69 22.49 -11.87
C ASN A 193 38.50 22.38 -12.82
N PHE A 194 37.31 22.76 -12.36
CA PHE A 194 36.10 22.74 -13.12
C PHE A 194 35.37 24.07 -13.05
N LYS A 195 35.22 24.73 -14.23
CA LYS A 195 34.58 26.03 -14.40
C LYS A 195 33.33 25.89 -15.24
N CYS A 196 32.17 26.10 -14.65
CA CYS A 196 30.87 25.94 -15.29
C CYS A 196 29.85 26.96 -14.81
N ASP A 197 30.21 28.25 -14.89
CA ASP A 197 29.27 29.35 -14.59
C ASP A 197 28.27 29.47 -15.74
N LYS A 198 26.99 29.49 -15.43
CA LYS A 198 25.87 29.64 -16.40
C LYS A 198 25.93 30.93 -17.18
N ARG A 199 26.58 31.96 -16.64
CA ARG A 199 26.79 33.25 -17.32
C ARG A 199 27.91 33.21 -18.34
N CYS A 200 28.81 32.21 -18.25
CA CYS A 200 29.94 32.08 -19.16
C CYS A 200 29.53 31.28 -20.41
N ARG A 201 30.07 31.70 -21.56
CA ARG A 201 29.83 31.06 -22.85
C ARG A 201 30.51 29.71 -23.01
N ILE A 202 31.59 29.50 -22.25
CA ILE A 202 32.44 28.31 -22.30
C ILE A 202 32.45 27.68 -20.91
N ALA A 203 32.24 26.36 -20.84
CA ALA A 203 32.49 25.55 -19.66
C ALA A 203 33.80 24.79 -19.84
N GLU A 204 34.62 24.71 -18.79
CA GLU A 204 35.99 24.20 -18.86
C GLU A 204 36.26 23.18 -17.77
N ALA A 205 36.96 22.08 -18.11
CA ALA A 205 37.49 21.14 -17.15
C ALA A 205 38.99 20.94 -17.43
N THR A 206 39.86 21.31 -16.47
CA THR A 206 41.32 21.22 -16.61
C THR A 206 41.84 20.13 -15.67
N LEU A 207 42.55 19.14 -16.24
CA LEU A 207 43.14 18.03 -15.49
C LEU A 207 44.55 18.36 -15.02
N ILE A 208 44.81 18.24 -13.73
CA ILE A 208 46.10 18.43 -13.08
C ILE A 208 46.78 17.06 -12.85
N GLU A 209 46.09 16.12 -12.18
CA GLU A 209 46.61 14.79 -11.90
C GLU A 209 45.52 13.72 -12.03
N GLY A 210 45.84 12.57 -12.60
CA GLY A 210 44.93 11.42 -12.73
C GLY A 210 44.32 11.31 -14.12
N GLU A 211 43.06 11.00 -14.23
CA GLU A 211 42.27 10.82 -15.45
C GLU A 211 40.87 11.36 -15.28
N ILE A 212 40.36 12.05 -16.28
CA ILE A 212 38.99 12.59 -16.30
C ILE A 212 38.27 12.16 -17.57
N GLU A 213 37.05 11.67 -17.38
CA GLU A 213 36.08 11.50 -18.45
C GLU A 213 35.12 12.71 -18.44
N VAL A 214 35.05 13.42 -19.56
CA VAL A 214 34.20 14.59 -19.79
C VAL A 214 33.16 14.30 -20.83
N LYS A 215 31.88 14.62 -20.53
CA LYS A 215 30.77 14.49 -21.46
C LYS A 215 29.91 15.76 -21.45
N GLY A 216 29.60 16.28 -22.66
CA GLY A 216 28.63 17.36 -22.82
C GLY A 216 27.20 16.88 -22.62
N ASN A 217 26.33 17.69 -21.99
CA ASN A 217 24.93 17.29 -21.71
C ASN A 217 24.08 17.19 -23.00
N LYS A 218 24.52 17.84 -24.11
CA LYS A 218 23.82 17.84 -25.42
C LYS A 218 24.48 16.96 -26.46
N ASP A 219 25.69 16.46 -26.18
CA ASP A 219 26.49 15.66 -27.11
C ASP A 219 26.59 14.22 -26.58
N GLU A 220 26.54 13.25 -27.48
CA GLU A 220 26.75 11.85 -27.16
C GLU A 220 28.24 11.48 -27.04
N GLY A 221 29.14 12.38 -27.46
CA GLY A 221 30.57 12.19 -27.37
C GLY A 221 31.09 12.33 -25.92
N GLN A 222 32.04 11.46 -25.58
CA GLN A 222 32.84 11.58 -24.36
C GLN A 222 34.32 11.70 -24.71
N ILE A 223 35.06 12.46 -23.92
CA ILE A 223 36.47 12.68 -24.07
C ILE A 223 37.18 12.30 -22.78
N VAL A 224 38.30 11.60 -22.90
CA VAL A 224 39.18 11.32 -21.74
C VAL A 224 40.37 12.26 -21.83
N LEU A 225 40.63 12.99 -20.72
CA LEU A 225 41.76 13.89 -20.62
C LEU A 225 42.94 13.22 -19.92
N ALA A 226 44.15 13.56 -20.41
CA ALA A 226 45.42 13.32 -19.77
C ALA A 226 45.87 14.58 -18.95
N PRO A 227 46.77 14.42 -17.97
CA PRO A 227 47.30 15.57 -17.21
C PRO A 227 47.88 16.68 -18.14
N GLY A 228 47.59 17.93 -17.81
CA GLY A 228 47.95 19.08 -18.63
C GLY A 228 46.98 19.36 -19.79
N GLN A 229 45.83 18.67 -19.85
CA GLN A 229 44.81 18.94 -20.85
C GLN A 229 43.58 19.62 -20.24
N ARG A 230 42.92 20.45 -21.06
CA ARG A 230 41.65 21.12 -20.77
C ARG A 230 40.61 20.76 -21.82
N ALA A 231 39.45 20.35 -21.35
CA ALA A 231 38.26 20.28 -22.17
C ALA A 231 37.47 21.61 -22.10
N GLU A 232 37.14 22.14 -23.28
CA GLU A 232 36.31 23.34 -23.42
C GLU A 232 35.01 23.01 -24.15
N LEU A 233 33.87 23.25 -23.54
CA LEU A 233 32.53 23.10 -24.13
C LEU A 233 31.97 24.48 -24.47
N ASN A 234 31.72 24.73 -25.72
CA ASN A 234 30.98 25.92 -26.14
C ASN A 234 29.46 25.66 -26.00
N ARG A 235 28.81 26.36 -25.07
CA ARG A 235 27.41 26.19 -24.75
C ARG A 235 26.44 26.45 -25.90
N ASN A 236 26.82 27.35 -26.84
CA ASN A 236 25.97 27.70 -27.96
C ASN A 236 25.97 26.63 -29.04
N SER A 237 27.17 26.13 -29.38
CA SER A 237 27.36 25.14 -30.46
C SER A 237 27.30 23.68 -29.95
N GLY A 238 27.42 23.44 -28.64
CA GLY A 238 27.57 22.10 -28.06
C GLY A 238 28.93 21.46 -28.36
N ARG A 239 29.83 22.15 -29.03
CA ARG A 239 31.13 21.60 -29.45
C ARG A 239 32.07 21.48 -28.26
N LEU A 240 32.58 20.26 -28.04
CA LEU A 240 33.59 19.93 -27.05
C LEU A 240 34.97 19.83 -27.75
N THR A 241 35.98 20.54 -27.23
CA THR A 241 37.35 20.58 -27.75
C THR A 241 38.35 20.35 -26.65
N VAL A 242 39.53 19.80 -26.96
CA VAL A 242 40.63 19.59 -26.02
C VAL A 242 41.81 20.49 -26.42
N LYS A 243 42.43 21.14 -25.41
CA LYS A 243 43.62 21.96 -25.56
C LYS A 243 44.69 21.52 -24.57
N GLN A 244 45.95 21.67 -24.94
CA GLN A 244 47.07 21.55 -24.01
C GLN A 244 47.22 22.85 -23.24
N VAL A 245 47.38 22.78 -21.93
CA VAL A 245 47.51 23.94 -21.06
C VAL A 245 48.52 23.65 -19.95
N ASP A 246 49.10 24.73 -19.37
CA ASP A 246 49.89 24.58 -18.16
C ASP A 246 48.93 24.52 -16.96
N ALA A 247 48.52 23.30 -16.61
CA ALA A 247 47.50 23.07 -15.59
C ALA A 247 47.88 23.58 -14.19
N LYS A 248 49.15 23.91 -13.92
CA LYS A 248 49.59 24.47 -12.64
C LYS A 248 49.27 25.94 -12.53
N LEU A 249 49.21 26.65 -13.67
CA LEU A 249 48.87 28.10 -13.68
C LEU A 249 47.38 28.36 -13.63
N ASP A 250 46.59 27.36 -14.03
CA ASP A 250 45.10 27.42 -14.07
C ASP A 250 44.43 26.88 -12.80
N ALA A 251 45.19 26.46 -11.82
CA ALA A 251 44.69 25.84 -10.57
C ALA A 251 44.47 26.84 -9.39
N VAL A 252 44.57 28.16 -9.63
CA VAL A 252 44.40 29.21 -8.61
C VAL A 252 43.19 30.06 -8.92
#